data_d31ec5b0aed074ba10de359bfd10a6f5
#
_entry.id   d31ec5b0aed074ba10de359bfd10a6f5
#
_cell.length_a   1.000
_cell.length_b   1.000
_cell.length_c   1.000
_cell.angle_alpha   90.00
_cell.angle_beta   90.00
_cell.angle_gamma   90.00
#
_symmetry.space_group_name_H-M   'P 1'
#
loop_
_entity.id
_entity.type
_entity.pdbx_description
1 polymer ?
#
loop_
_entity_poly.entity_id
_entity_poly.type
_entity_poly.pdbx_seq_one_letter_code
_entity_poly.pdbx_strand_id
1 'polypeptide(L)'
;VTVKALVPALIFDWEMTNDNKNAGTITHTATAMMAANTLYNYFTPGAKTLDDNTLSVWLSKNSFTALTKGTKTAMIIMNTNEAPKKMGVTKEDPAELKIIVNGEKETVEEFEAKDMGVGDGQDPVYFTFATSAKMPIILRMQNGFNIALKEIKTK
;
A
#
# COMPACT_ATOMS: atom_id res chain seq x y z
N VAL A 1 -0.43 -3.48 -11.97
CA VAL A 1 0.37 -4.38 -11.10
C VAL A 1 0.03 -5.83 -11.44
N THR A 2 1.02 -6.66 -11.62
CA THR A 2 0.84 -8.10 -11.84
C THR A 2 1.51 -8.87 -10.71
N VAL A 3 0.71 -9.56 -9.89
CA VAL A 3 1.22 -10.39 -8.79
C VAL A 3 1.74 -11.70 -9.34
N LYS A 4 3.02 -12.01 -9.09
CA LYS A 4 3.69 -13.24 -9.55
C LYS A 4 3.73 -14.32 -8.49
N ALA A 5 3.91 -13.96 -7.24
CA ALA A 5 3.98 -14.88 -6.11
C ALA A 5 3.54 -14.20 -4.82
N LEU A 6 2.96 -14.98 -3.90
CA LEU A 6 2.54 -14.52 -2.57
C LEU A 6 3.28 -15.24 -1.43
N VAL A 7 3.92 -16.36 -1.70
CA VAL A 7 4.57 -17.22 -0.69
C VAL A 7 5.83 -17.85 -1.30
N PRO A 8 6.96 -17.83 -0.62
CA PRO A 8 7.26 -17.25 0.69
C PRO A 8 7.48 -15.72 0.66
N ALA A 9 7.55 -15.11 -0.51
CA ALA A 9 7.75 -13.69 -0.71
C ALA A 9 6.70 -13.14 -1.68
N LEU A 10 6.28 -11.89 -1.49
CA LEU A 10 5.43 -11.20 -2.46
C LEU A 10 6.31 -10.66 -3.59
N ILE A 11 6.04 -11.10 -4.80
CA ILE A 11 6.70 -10.59 -6.02
C ILE A 11 5.63 -10.04 -6.94
N PHE A 12 5.80 -8.81 -7.39
CA PHE A 12 4.92 -8.22 -8.38
C PHE A 12 5.67 -7.37 -9.41
N ASP A 13 5.15 -7.36 -10.63
CA ASP A 13 5.53 -6.41 -11.66
C ASP A 13 4.64 -5.17 -11.55
N TRP A 14 5.19 -4.02 -11.82
CA TRP A 14 4.48 -2.77 -11.92
C TRP A 14 4.78 -2.07 -13.25
N GLU A 15 3.83 -1.30 -13.71
CA GLU A 15 3.96 -0.42 -14.86
C GLU A 15 3.22 0.89 -14.57
N MET A 16 3.85 2.00 -14.89
CA MET A 16 3.22 3.31 -14.83
C MET A 16 2.36 3.52 -16.09
N THR A 17 1.16 4.07 -15.91
CA THR A 17 0.25 4.39 -17.01
C THR A 17 0.42 5.82 -17.55
N ASN A 18 1.39 6.57 -17.00
CA ASN A 18 1.76 7.88 -17.49
C ASN A 18 2.65 7.80 -18.76
N ASP A 19 2.98 8.95 -19.33
CA ASP A 19 3.73 9.05 -20.59
C ASP A 19 5.13 8.41 -20.55
N ASN A 20 5.70 8.24 -19.37
CA ASN A 20 7.04 7.66 -19.21
C ASN A 20 7.07 6.12 -19.30
N LYS A 21 5.93 5.42 -19.19
CA LYS A 21 5.80 3.96 -19.29
C LYS A 21 6.89 3.15 -18.52
N ASN A 22 7.33 3.69 -17.41
CA ASN A 22 8.32 3.00 -16.56
C ASN A 22 7.72 1.72 -16.00
N ALA A 23 8.54 0.67 -15.95
CA ALA A 23 8.14 -0.65 -15.45
C ALA A 23 9.26 -1.30 -14.66
N GLY A 24 8.90 -2.24 -13.79
CA GLY A 24 9.86 -2.98 -12.99
C GLY A 24 9.23 -4.11 -12.20
N THR A 25 10.07 -4.79 -11.44
CA THR A 25 9.68 -5.86 -10.51
C THR A 25 10.09 -5.50 -9.10
N ILE A 26 9.20 -5.66 -8.14
CA ILE A 26 9.51 -5.52 -6.71
C ILE A 26 9.34 -6.88 -6.04
N THR A 27 10.35 -7.24 -5.24
CA THR A 27 10.33 -8.42 -4.37
C THR A 27 10.35 -7.98 -2.91
N HIS A 28 9.41 -8.49 -2.12
CA HIS A 28 9.35 -8.30 -0.66
C HIS A 28 9.78 -9.57 0.05
N THR A 29 10.47 -9.42 1.17
CA THR A 29 10.85 -10.56 2.00
C THR A 29 9.67 -11.04 2.85
N ALA A 30 9.72 -12.30 3.31
CA ALA A 30 8.73 -12.84 4.23
C ALA A 30 8.71 -12.05 5.56
N THR A 31 9.86 -11.58 6.04
CA THR A 31 9.99 -10.74 7.23
C THR A 31 9.26 -9.42 7.05
N ALA A 32 9.48 -8.73 5.92
CA ALA A 32 8.79 -7.48 5.60
C ALA A 32 7.26 -7.68 5.54
N MET A 33 6.78 -8.75 4.90
CA MET A 33 5.35 -9.08 4.84
C MET A 33 4.72 -9.26 6.22
N MET A 34 5.50 -9.69 7.23
CA MET A 34 5.02 -9.84 8.60
C MET A 34 5.00 -8.52 9.37
N ALA A 35 6.09 -7.75 9.34
CA ALA A 35 6.35 -6.71 10.33
C ALA A 35 6.80 -5.33 9.81
N ALA A 36 7.08 -5.18 8.52
CA ALA A 36 7.53 -3.90 7.97
C ALA A 36 6.55 -2.76 8.27
N ASN A 37 7.10 -1.58 8.51
CA ASN A 37 6.33 -0.35 8.73
C ASN A 37 6.76 0.81 7.83
N THR A 38 7.71 0.59 6.91
CA THR A 38 8.18 1.57 5.93
C THR A 38 7.59 1.26 4.56
N LEU A 39 7.10 2.28 3.87
CA LEU A 39 6.61 2.18 2.50
C LEU A 39 7.67 2.72 1.53
N TYR A 40 7.90 1.99 0.46
CA TYR A 40 8.73 2.38 -0.67
C TYR A 40 7.84 2.83 -1.83
N ASN A 41 7.96 4.10 -2.20
CA ASN A 41 7.09 4.71 -3.20
C ASN A 41 7.86 5.26 -4.43
N TYR A 42 9.16 5.00 -4.51
CA TYR A 42 9.98 5.34 -5.67
C TYR A 42 9.97 4.18 -6.67
N PHE A 43 9.12 4.25 -7.65
CA PHE A 43 9.01 3.25 -8.71
C PHE A 43 10.09 3.47 -9.77
N THR A 44 11.34 3.12 -9.46
CA THR A 44 12.46 3.16 -10.41
C THR A 44 12.44 1.93 -11.31
N PRO A 45 12.69 2.07 -12.63
CA PRO A 45 12.72 0.93 -13.55
C PRO A 45 13.70 -0.17 -13.13
N GLY A 46 13.37 -1.41 -13.49
CA GLY A 46 14.19 -2.59 -13.22
C GLY A 46 13.70 -3.44 -12.05
N ALA A 47 14.49 -4.44 -11.67
CA ALA A 47 14.20 -5.35 -10.56
C ALA A 47 14.78 -4.82 -9.26
N LYS A 48 13.97 -4.83 -8.19
CA LYS A 48 14.38 -4.39 -6.85
C LYS A 48 13.87 -5.36 -5.79
N THR A 49 14.75 -5.80 -4.91
CA THR A 49 14.39 -6.48 -3.66
C THR A 49 14.45 -5.45 -2.53
N LEU A 50 13.35 -5.32 -1.78
CA LEU A 50 13.28 -4.44 -0.62
C LEU A 50 13.84 -5.15 0.62
N ASP A 51 14.28 -4.38 1.60
CA ASP A 51 14.77 -4.89 2.87
C ASP A 51 13.63 -5.40 3.78
N ASP A 52 13.99 -5.99 4.91
CA ASP A 52 13.06 -6.61 5.86
C ASP A 52 12.11 -5.64 6.57
N ASN A 53 12.35 -4.34 6.48
CA ASN A 53 11.49 -3.32 7.09
C ASN A 53 10.68 -2.51 6.06
N THR A 54 10.75 -2.85 4.79
CA THR A 54 10.19 -2.05 3.70
C THR A 54 9.24 -2.86 2.82
N LEU A 55 8.05 -2.31 2.57
CA LEU A 55 7.07 -2.82 1.60
C LEU A 55 6.72 -1.74 0.58
N SER A 56 6.14 -2.12 -0.53
CA SER A 56 5.58 -1.22 -1.54
C SER A 56 4.17 -1.66 -1.88
N VAL A 57 3.24 -0.73 -1.94
CA VAL A 57 1.80 -0.92 -2.22
C VAL A 57 1.13 -2.04 -1.42
N TRP A 58 1.69 -2.37 -0.25
CA TRP A 58 1.22 -3.47 0.60
C TRP A 58 1.43 -3.15 2.08
N LEU A 59 0.50 -3.56 2.94
CA LEU A 59 0.67 -3.47 4.39
C LEU A 59 1.19 -4.78 4.94
N SER A 60 2.10 -4.70 5.92
CA SER A 60 2.48 -5.89 6.69
C SER A 60 1.30 -6.40 7.51
N LYS A 61 1.36 -7.68 7.88
CA LYS A 61 0.35 -8.29 8.75
C LYS A 61 0.17 -7.51 10.06
N ASN A 62 1.27 -7.05 10.67
CA ASN A 62 1.23 -6.28 11.90
C ASN A 62 0.55 -4.91 11.69
N SER A 63 0.94 -4.16 10.66
CA SER A 63 0.35 -2.86 10.34
C SER A 63 -1.13 -2.99 10.00
N PHE A 64 -1.51 -3.98 9.17
CA PHE A 64 -2.91 -4.25 8.85
C PHE A 64 -3.73 -4.58 10.10
N THR A 65 -3.21 -5.44 10.98
CA THR A 65 -3.91 -5.80 12.22
C THR A 65 -4.08 -4.60 13.15
N ALA A 66 -3.04 -3.77 13.29
CA ALA A 66 -3.10 -2.57 14.12
C ALA A 66 -4.14 -1.55 13.60
N LEU A 67 -4.24 -1.39 12.27
CA LEU A 67 -5.20 -0.48 11.64
C LEU A 67 -6.65 -0.99 11.65
N THR A 68 -6.86 -2.31 11.63
CA THR A 68 -8.22 -2.89 11.54
C THR A 68 -8.78 -3.37 12.87
N LYS A 69 -7.92 -3.53 13.90
CA LYS A 69 -8.28 -4.03 15.24
C LYS A 69 -7.72 -3.13 16.33
N GLY A 70 -8.27 -3.24 17.53
CA GLY A 70 -7.76 -2.53 18.71
C GLY A 70 -7.86 -1.01 18.55
N THR A 71 -6.72 -0.31 18.64
CA THR A 71 -6.66 1.17 18.58
C THR A 71 -6.93 1.75 17.21
N LYS A 72 -7.00 0.94 16.17
CA LYS A 72 -7.14 1.34 14.76
C LYS A 72 -6.07 2.33 14.30
N THR A 73 -4.87 2.26 14.89
CA THR A 73 -3.71 3.11 14.55
C THR A 73 -2.44 2.30 14.40
N ALA A 74 -1.54 2.76 13.50
CA ALA A 74 -0.21 2.20 13.31
C ALA A 74 0.82 3.30 13.07
N MET A 75 2.06 3.08 13.52
CA MET A 75 3.19 3.95 13.16
C MET A 75 3.74 3.50 11.81
N ILE A 76 3.62 4.34 10.80
CA ILE A 76 4.03 4.04 9.42
C ILE A 76 4.94 5.15 8.90
N ILE A 77 6.04 4.76 8.28
CA ILE A 77 6.92 5.64 7.52
C ILE A 77 6.39 5.65 6.09
N MET A 78 5.76 6.75 5.70
CA MET A 78 5.03 6.85 4.42
C MET A 78 5.94 6.86 3.20
N ASN A 79 7.21 7.15 3.38
CA ASN A 79 8.25 7.07 2.36
C ASN A 79 9.60 6.90 3.04
N THR A 80 10.53 6.17 2.40
CA THR A 80 11.90 6.01 2.92
C THR A 80 12.53 7.38 3.21
N ASN A 81 13.18 7.51 4.37
CA ASN A 81 13.79 8.74 4.89
C ASN A 81 12.84 9.78 5.50
N GLU A 82 11.55 9.49 5.62
CA GLU A 82 10.62 10.33 6.36
C GLU A 82 10.53 9.92 7.84
N ALA A 83 10.05 10.82 8.68
CA ALA A 83 9.71 10.50 10.06
C ALA A 83 8.45 9.60 10.11
N PRO A 84 8.35 8.67 11.08
CA PRO A 84 7.16 7.88 11.29
C PRO A 84 5.93 8.76 11.55
N LYS A 85 4.81 8.44 10.91
CA LYS A 85 3.52 9.07 11.10
C LYS A 85 2.57 8.13 11.82
N LYS A 86 1.76 8.66 12.73
CA LYS A 86 0.68 7.90 13.37
C LYS A 86 -0.52 7.87 12.43
N MET A 87 -0.62 6.83 11.63
CA MET A 87 -1.74 6.61 10.74
C MET A 87 -2.93 6.02 11.49
N GLY A 88 -4.13 6.51 11.26
CA GLY A 88 -5.35 6.04 11.93
C GLY A 88 -6.52 5.86 10.99
N VAL A 89 -7.29 4.78 11.18
CA VAL A 89 -8.57 4.55 10.50
C VAL A 89 -9.67 5.22 11.31
N THR A 90 -10.33 6.22 10.71
CA THR A 90 -11.30 7.08 11.37
C THR A 90 -12.75 6.66 11.15
N LYS A 91 -13.02 5.87 10.11
CA LYS A 91 -14.36 5.35 9.80
C LYS A 91 -14.49 3.90 10.24
N GLU A 92 -15.63 3.54 10.81
CA GLU A 92 -15.90 2.16 11.23
C GLU A 92 -16.22 1.26 10.06
N ASP A 93 -17.02 1.77 9.11
CA ASP A 93 -17.43 1.03 7.92
C ASP A 93 -16.48 1.27 6.75
N PRO A 94 -16.12 0.23 6.01
CA PRO A 94 -15.34 0.36 4.78
C PRO A 94 -16.15 1.07 3.69
N ALA A 95 -15.44 1.73 2.78
CA ALA A 95 -16.00 2.27 1.56
C ALA A 95 -15.85 1.25 0.41
N GLU A 96 -16.67 1.37 -0.62
CA GLU A 96 -16.54 0.58 -1.84
C GLU A 96 -15.73 1.33 -2.89
N LEU A 97 -14.76 0.64 -3.47
CA LEU A 97 -13.97 1.12 -4.61
C LEU A 97 -14.09 0.14 -5.77
N LYS A 98 -14.29 0.66 -6.98
CA LYS A 98 -14.22 -0.14 -8.21
C LYS A 98 -12.81 -0.11 -8.76
N ILE A 99 -12.22 -1.29 -8.93
CA ILE A 99 -10.90 -1.50 -9.55
C ILE A 99 -11.03 -2.47 -10.72
N ILE A 100 -9.98 -2.57 -11.53
CA ILE A 100 -9.91 -3.58 -12.59
C ILE A 100 -9.06 -4.75 -12.10
N VAL A 101 -9.61 -5.96 -12.16
CA VAL A 101 -8.90 -7.21 -11.87
C VAL A 101 -9.00 -8.12 -13.08
N ASN A 102 -7.86 -8.47 -13.68
CA ASN A 102 -7.80 -9.29 -14.89
C ASN A 102 -8.66 -8.76 -16.06
N GLY A 103 -8.77 -7.42 -16.18
CA GLY A 103 -9.56 -6.77 -17.22
C GLY A 103 -11.04 -6.57 -16.88
N GLU A 104 -11.53 -7.11 -15.77
CA GLU A 104 -12.92 -6.99 -15.32
C GLU A 104 -13.05 -5.96 -14.17
N LYS A 105 -14.21 -5.28 -14.10
CA LYS A 105 -14.50 -4.35 -13.00
C LYS A 105 -14.95 -5.13 -11.78
N GLU A 106 -14.19 -5.00 -10.70
CA GLU A 106 -14.50 -5.60 -9.41
C GLU A 106 -14.76 -4.52 -8.35
N THR A 107 -15.63 -4.81 -7.40
CA THR A 107 -15.85 -3.96 -6.23
C THR A 107 -15.01 -4.50 -5.08
N VAL A 108 -14.17 -3.64 -4.50
CA VAL A 108 -13.32 -3.94 -3.35
C VAL A 108 -13.70 -3.02 -2.21
N GLU A 109 -13.83 -3.57 -1.01
CA GLU A 109 -13.97 -2.77 0.19
C GLU A 109 -12.61 -2.22 0.62
N GLU A 110 -12.57 -0.92 0.97
CA GLU A 110 -11.35 -0.23 1.42
C GLU A 110 -11.57 0.52 2.74
N PHE A 111 -10.53 0.55 3.57
CA PHE A 111 -10.39 1.50 4.67
C PHE A 111 -9.45 2.64 4.27
N GLU A 112 -9.69 3.83 4.84
CA GLU A 112 -8.80 4.97 4.74
C GLU A 112 -8.08 5.18 6.06
N ALA A 113 -6.74 5.22 6.02
CA ALA A 113 -5.90 5.62 7.14
C ALA A 113 -5.30 6.99 6.87
N LYS A 114 -5.46 7.91 7.83
CA LYS A 114 -4.95 9.28 7.78
C LYS A 114 -3.87 9.52 8.82
N ASP A 115 -2.96 10.44 8.53
CA ASP A 115 -2.03 10.97 9.54
C ASP A 115 -2.81 11.73 10.61
N MET A 116 -2.74 11.23 11.85
CA MET A 116 -3.41 11.82 13.01
C MET A 116 -2.69 13.05 13.56
N GLY A 117 -1.49 13.36 13.06
CA GLY A 117 -0.66 14.50 13.47
C GLY A 117 -0.74 15.71 12.53
N VAL A 118 -1.51 15.63 11.43
CA VAL A 118 -1.66 16.75 10.49
C VAL A 118 -2.58 17.80 11.09
N GLY A 119 -2.08 19.04 11.20
CA GLY A 119 -2.86 20.20 11.65
C GLY A 119 -3.77 20.76 10.55
N ASP A 120 -4.70 21.63 10.97
CA ASP A 120 -5.59 22.33 10.04
C ASP A 120 -4.79 23.15 9.02
N GLY A 121 -5.18 23.05 7.74
CA GLY A 121 -4.56 23.79 6.63
C GLY A 121 -3.31 23.14 6.03
N GLN A 122 -2.91 21.96 6.46
CA GLN A 122 -1.87 21.16 5.82
C GLN A 122 -2.46 20.17 4.82
N ASP A 123 -1.69 19.83 3.79
CA ASP A 123 -2.10 18.79 2.82
C ASP A 123 -2.31 17.46 3.53
N PRO A 124 -3.44 16.79 3.29
CA PRO A 124 -3.72 15.51 3.94
C PRO A 124 -2.73 14.44 3.49
N VAL A 125 -2.17 13.72 4.47
CA VAL A 125 -1.40 12.49 4.23
C VAL A 125 -2.30 11.32 4.54
N TYR A 126 -2.56 10.46 3.55
CA TYR A 126 -3.41 9.28 3.72
C TYR A 126 -3.07 8.18 2.73
N PHE A 127 -3.56 7.00 3.01
CA PHE A 127 -3.66 5.90 2.05
C PHE A 127 -4.97 5.13 2.27
N THR A 128 -5.46 4.50 1.19
CA THR A 128 -6.56 3.54 1.28
C THR A 128 -6.03 2.14 1.02
N PHE A 129 -6.59 1.14 1.67
CA PHE A 129 -6.16 -0.25 1.56
C PHE A 129 -7.35 -1.22 1.59
N ALA A 130 -7.21 -2.34 0.88
CA ALA A 130 -8.25 -3.37 0.84
C ALA A 130 -8.47 -4.00 2.22
N THR A 131 -9.72 -4.28 2.57
CA THR A 131 -10.10 -4.86 3.87
C THR A 131 -9.69 -6.31 4.06
N SER A 132 -9.22 -6.98 2.99
CA SER A 132 -8.78 -8.37 3.02
C SER A 132 -7.43 -8.54 3.71
N ALA A 133 -7.41 -9.26 4.84
CA ALA A 133 -6.16 -9.64 5.52
C ALA A 133 -5.24 -10.54 4.68
N LYS A 134 -5.77 -11.24 3.68
CA LYS A 134 -4.98 -12.06 2.76
C LYS A 134 -4.30 -11.23 1.68
N MET A 135 -4.87 -10.08 1.36
CA MET A 135 -4.38 -9.19 0.32
C MET A 135 -4.54 -7.73 0.75
N PRO A 136 -3.77 -7.26 1.76
CA PRO A 136 -3.85 -5.90 2.29
C PRO A 136 -3.12 -4.90 1.36
N ILE A 137 -3.55 -4.86 0.11
CA ILE A 137 -2.95 -3.99 -0.92
C ILE A 137 -3.37 -2.54 -0.69
N ILE A 138 -2.42 -1.61 -0.85
CA ILE A 138 -2.69 -0.17 -0.86
C ILE A 138 -3.26 0.19 -2.23
N LEU A 139 -4.45 0.77 -2.23
CA LEU A 139 -5.21 1.10 -3.43
C LEU A 139 -4.94 2.54 -3.89
N ARG A 140 -4.77 3.45 -2.93
CA ARG A 140 -4.44 4.86 -3.17
C ARG A 140 -3.52 5.37 -2.08
N MET A 141 -2.70 6.38 -2.40
CA MET A 141 -1.84 7.05 -1.45
C MET A 141 -1.67 8.52 -1.83
N GLN A 142 -1.66 9.39 -0.82
CA GLN A 142 -1.28 10.79 -0.94
C GLN A 142 -0.27 11.15 0.15
N ASN A 143 0.90 11.63 -0.26
CA ASN A 143 1.97 12.12 0.63
C ASN A 143 2.87 13.09 -0.15
N GLY A 144 2.34 14.28 -0.49
CA GLY A 144 3.02 15.21 -1.42
C GLY A 144 3.04 14.77 -2.89
N PHE A 145 2.57 13.56 -3.17
CA PHE A 145 2.35 12.98 -4.49
C PHE A 145 1.15 12.02 -4.41
N ASN A 146 0.60 11.67 -5.58
CA ASN A 146 -0.55 10.77 -5.65
C ASN A 146 -0.16 9.47 -6.36
N ILE A 147 -0.47 8.34 -5.74
CA ILE A 147 -0.44 7.02 -6.36
C ILE A 147 -1.85 6.43 -6.30
N ALA A 148 -2.32 5.87 -7.40
CA ALA A 148 -3.56 5.11 -7.44
C ALA A 148 -3.36 3.83 -8.25
N LEU A 149 -3.80 2.71 -7.67
CA LEU A 149 -3.83 1.42 -8.35
C LEU A 149 -4.89 1.47 -9.46
N LYS A 150 -4.53 1.12 -10.68
CA LYS A 150 -5.43 1.11 -11.83
C LYS A 150 -5.95 -0.30 -12.12
N GLU A 151 -5.06 -1.27 -12.08
CA GLU A 151 -5.38 -2.65 -12.41
C GLU A 151 -4.51 -3.63 -11.63
N ILE A 152 -5.09 -4.76 -11.25
CA ILE A 152 -4.40 -5.93 -10.73
C ILE A 152 -4.52 -7.05 -11.76
N LYS A 153 -3.40 -7.71 -12.08
CA LYS A 153 -3.37 -8.95 -12.84
C LYS A 153 -2.79 -10.06 -11.97
N THR A 154 -3.44 -11.19 -12.00
CA THR A 154 -2.94 -12.44 -11.37
C THR A 154 -2.50 -13.40 -12.47
N LYS A 155 -1.42 -14.12 -12.24
CA LYS A 155 -0.98 -15.20 -13.13
C LYS A 155 -1.47 -16.54 -12.61
#